data_7c0283b5b7b17da3552755f3c8468755
#
_entry.id   7c0283b5b7b17da3552755f3c8468755
#
_cell.length_a   1.000
_cell.length_b   1.000
_cell.length_c   1.000
_cell.angle_alpha   90.00
_cell.angle_beta   90.00
_cell.angle_gamma   90.00
#
_symmetry.space_group_name_H-M   'P 1'
#
loop_
_entity.id
_entity.type
_entity.pdbx_description
1 polymer ?
#
loop_
_entity_poly.entity_id
_entity_poly.type
_entity_poly.pdbx_seq_one_letter_code
_entity_poly.pdbx_strand_id
1 'polypeptide(L)' 'TLQYELPEDSFVNVTVYDMLGNVVNNLVNDNQSSGYKSVQWNATNNQGEPVSAGVYLYKIQAGEFVDTKKMILLK' A
#
# COMPACT_ATOMS: atom_id res chain seq x y z
N THR A 1 -3.08 1.85 9.29
CA THR A 1 -2.25 0.64 9.16
C THR A 1 -2.83 -0.29 8.11
N LEU A 2 -1.98 -0.74 7.20
CA LEU A 2 -2.35 -1.66 6.14
C LEU A 2 -1.75 -3.03 6.46
N GLN A 3 -2.60 -4.07 6.41
CA GLN A 3 -2.16 -5.42 6.76
C GLN A 3 -2.30 -6.35 5.56
N TYR A 4 -1.37 -7.27 5.43
CA TYR A 4 -1.40 -8.28 4.38
C TYR A 4 -0.65 -9.53 4.81
N GLU A 5 -0.92 -10.63 4.12
CA GLU A 5 -0.27 -11.90 4.40
C GLU A 5 0.49 -12.37 3.18
N LEU A 6 1.73 -12.83 3.38
CA LEU A 6 2.55 -13.42 2.32
C LEU A 6 2.60 -14.92 2.52
N PRO A 7 2.11 -15.71 1.54
CA PRO A 7 2.19 -17.17 1.64
C PRO A 7 3.61 -17.70 1.50
N GLU A 8 4.49 -16.94 0.86
CA GLU A 8 5.88 -17.32 0.67
C GLU A 8 6.75 -16.07 0.60
N ASP A 9 8.07 -16.24 0.74
CA ASP A 9 9.02 -15.14 0.60
C ASP A 9 8.90 -14.55 -0.79
N SER A 10 8.81 -13.24 -0.89
CA SER A 10 8.55 -12.56 -2.18
C SER A 10 9.12 -11.16 -2.20
N PHE A 11 9.34 -10.65 -3.39
CA PHE A 11 9.53 -9.23 -3.60
C PHE A 11 8.15 -8.56 -3.53
N VAL A 12 8.01 -7.57 -2.64
CA VAL A 12 6.72 -6.96 -2.33
C VAL A 12 6.72 -5.50 -2.73
N ASN A 13 5.65 -5.10 -3.38
CA ASN A 13 5.37 -3.70 -3.71
C ASN A 13 4.00 -3.34 -3.15
N VAL A 14 3.94 -2.35 -2.27
CA VAL A 14 2.68 -1.81 -1.74
C VAL A 14 2.59 -0.36 -2.14
N THR A 15 1.58 -0.02 -2.92
CA THR A 15 1.41 1.32 -3.48
C THR A 15 0.01 1.84 -3.19
N VAL A 16 -0.09 3.10 -2.79
CA VAL A 16 -1.36 3.79 -2.58
C VAL A 16 -1.68 4.60 -3.83
N TYR A 17 -2.93 4.49 -4.29
CA TYR A 17 -3.45 5.23 -5.45
C TYR A 17 -4.66 6.07 -5.03
N ASP A 18 -4.89 7.18 -5.71
CA ASP A 18 -6.14 7.90 -5.59
C ASP A 18 -7.21 7.27 -6.49
N MET A 19 -8.42 7.81 -6.46
CA MET A 19 -9.54 7.24 -7.23
C MET A 19 -9.41 7.48 -8.74
N LEU A 20 -8.49 8.35 -9.15
CA LEU A 20 -8.19 8.56 -10.56
C LEU A 20 -7.11 7.62 -11.09
N GLY A 21 -6.53 6.81 -10.21
CA GLY A 21 -5.47 5.87 -10.57
C GLY A 21 -4.07 6.45 -10.49
N ASN A 22 -3.91 7.67 -9.97
CA ASN A 22 -2.59 8.27 -9.80
C ASN A 22 -1.90 7.69 -8.57
N VAL A 23 -0.59 7.46 -8.69
CA VAL A 23 0.22 6.99 -7.56
C VAL A 23 0.32 8.11 -6.52
N VAL A 24 -0.06 7.79 -5.29
CA VAL A 24 0.05 8.71 -4.16
C VAL A 24 1.35 8.45 -3.41
N ASN A 25 1.59 7.20 -3.04
CA ASN A 25 2.78 6.85 -2.28
C ASN A 25 3.13 5.38 -2.50
N ASN A 26 4.41 5.08 -2.56
CA ASN A 26 4.91 3.71 -2.57
C ASN A 26 5.48 3.40 -1.19
N LEU A 27 4.81 2.50 -0.46
CA LEU A 27 5.10 2.23 0.94
C LEU A 27 6.14 1.13 1.13
N VAL A 28 6.11 0.12 0.25
CA VAL A 28 7.02 -1.02 0.33
C VAL A 28 7.50 -1.35 -1.07
N ASN A 29 8.79 -1.58 -1.21
CA ASN A 29 9.40 -1.95 -2.48
C ASN A 29 10.69 -2.72 -2.19
N ASP A 30 10.55 -3.93 -1.60
CA ASP A 30 11.70 -4.75 -1.24
C ASP A 30 11.29 -6.22 -1.07
N ASN A 31 12.28 -7.06 -0.81
CA ASN A 31 12.05 -8.47 -0.49
C ASN A 31 11.57 -8.60 0.94
N GLN A 32 10.53 -9.42 1.14
CA GLN A 32 9.99 -9.70 2.47
C GLN A 32 9.80 -11.20 2.66
N SER A 33 9.93 -11.65 3.91
CA SER A 33 9.69 -13.04 4.28
C SER A 33 8.18 -13.32 4.37
N SER A 34 7.83 -14.59 4.27
CA SER A 34 6.44 -15.03 4.44
C SER A 34 5.90 -14.66 5.81
N GLY A 35 4.58 -14.60 5.94
CA GLY A 35 3.88 -14.34 7.19
C GLY A 35 2.98 -13.13 7.11
N TYR A 36 2.47 -12.76 8.28
CA TYR A 36 1.62 -11.57 8.41
C TYR A 36 2.50 -10.32 8.46
N LYS A 37 2.12 -9.33 7.67
CA LYS A 37 2.85 -8.09 7.54
C LYS A 37 1.92 -6.91 7.78
N SER A 38 2.50 -5.81 8.24
CA SER A 38 1.77 -4.55 8.34
C SER A 38 2.68 -3.42 7.91
N VAL A 39 2.06 -2.39 7.33
CA VAL A 39 2.76 -1.17 6.97
C VAL A 39 1.88 0.00 7.35
N GLN A 40 2.49 1.06 7.85
CA GLN A 40 1.76 2.25 8.24
C GLN A 40 1.87 3.30 7.15
N TRP A 41 0.71 3.85 6.75
CA TRP A 41 0.65 5.00 5.87
C TRP A 41 0.20 6.21 6.70
N ASN A 42 1.00 7.25 6.70
CA ASN A 42 0.73 8.46 7.49
C ASN A 42 0.04 9.56 6.68
N ALA A 43 -0.72 9.15 5.66
CA ALA A 43 -1.53 10.07 4.84
C ALA A 43 -0.71 11.11 4.10
N THR A 44 0.45 10.71 3.59
CA THR A 44 1.32 11.59 2.81
C THR A 44 1.58 11.02 1.42
N ASN A 45 1.94 11.88 0.48
CA ASN A 45 2.40 11.46 -0.85
C ASN A 45 3.91 11.15 -0.82
N ASN A 46 4.49 10.85 -1.98
CA ASN A 46 5.91 10.52 -2.09
C ASN A 46 6.84 11.66 -1.69
N GLN A 47 6.37 12.89 -1.72
CA GLN A 47 7.15 14.06 -1.31
C GLN A 47 6.99 14.37 0.18
N GLY A 48 6.24 13.56 0.92
CA GLY A 48 5.99 13.80 2.32
C GLY A 48 4.91 14.83 2.61
N GLU A 49 4.17 15.24 1.59
CA GLU A 49 3.10 16.23 1.75
C GLU A 49 1.78 15.56 2.14
N PRO A 50 1.00 16.14 3.06
CA PRO A 50 -0.30 15.58 3.45
C PRO A 50 -1.26 15.52 2.25
N VAL A 51 -2.06 14.45 2.21
CA VAL A 51 -3.12 14.30 1.21
C VAL A 51 -4.48 14.52 1.86
N SER A 52 -5.49 14.83 1.03
CA SER A 52 -6.83 15.09 1.53
C SER A 52 -7.51 13.83 2.04
N ALA A 53 -8.45 13.99 2.97
CA ALA A 53 -9.34 12.91 3.35
C ALA A 53 -10.14 12.45 2.15
N GLY A 54 -10.48 11.18 2.11
CA GLY A 54 -11.24 10.61 1.01
C GLY A 54 -10.96 9.14 0.81
N VAL A 55 -11.31 8.65 -0.39
CA VAL A 55 -11.17 7.24 -0.74
C VAL A 55 -9.88 7.03 -1.50
N TYR A 56 -9.12 6.02 -1.07
CA TYR A 56 -7.87 5.62 -1.70
C TYR A 56 -7.86 4.12 -1.92
N LEU A 57 -7.03 3.68 -2.86
CA LEU A 57 -6.80 2.26 -3.12
C LEU A 57 -5.36 1.94 -2.75
N TYR A 58 -5.13 0.77 -2.17
CA TYR A 58 -3.76 0.28 -2.05
C TYR A 58 -3.64 -1.08 -2.72
N LYS A 59 -2.57 -1.22 -3.46
CA LYS A 59 -2.27 -2.43 -4.24
C LYS A 59 -1.07 -3.11 -3.63
N ILE A 60 -1.23 -4.39 -3.31
CA ILE A 60 -0.16 -5.25 -2.81
C ILE A 60 0.21 -6.19 -3.93
N GLN A 61 1.46 -6.14 -4.37
CA GLN A 61 1.98 -7.06 -5.38
C GLN A 61 3.15 -7.84 -4.79
N ALA A 62 3.05 -9.16 -4.80
CA ALA A 62 4.06 -10.05 -4.24
C ALA A 62 4.27 -11.21 -5.21
N GLY A 63 5.34 -11.15 -6.00
CA GLY A 63 5.55 -12.10 -7.08
C GLY A 63 4.39 -12.01 -8.09
N GLU A 64 3.67 -13.10 -8.28
CA GLU A 64 2.50 -13.14 -9.17
C GLU A 64 1.20 -12.82 -8.45
N PHE A 65 1.24 -12.69 -7.13
CA PHE A 65 0.07 -12.36 -6.33
C PHE A 65 -0.17 -10.85 -6.37
N VAL A 66 -1.41 -10.46 -6.67
CA VAL A 66 -1.83 -9.05 -6.68
C VAL A 66 -3.16 -8.94 -5.95
N ASP A 67 -3.23 -8.03 -4.99
CA ASP A 67 -4.47 -7.74 -4.26
C ASP A 67 -4.62 -6.22 -4.18
N THR A 68 -5.83 -5.74 -4.47
CA THR A 68 -6.14 -4.31 -4.41
C THR A 68 -7.30 -4.11 -3.45
N LYS A 69 -7.12 -3.20 -2.50
CA LYS A 69 -8.12 -2.92 -1.49
C LYS A 69 -8.43 -1.43 -1.45
N LYS A 70 -9.68 -1.13 -1.12
CA LYS A 70 -10.15 0.24 -0.94
C LYS A 70 -10.07 0.61 0.53
N MET A 71 -9.66 1.84 0.80
CA MET A 71 -9.66 2.37 2.17
C MET A 71 -10.20 3.80 2.18
N ILE A 72 -10.68 4.20 3.35
CA ILE A 72 -11.19 5.55 3.56
C ILE A 72 -10.26 6.24 4.55
N LEU A 73 -9.72 7.39 4.13
CA LEU A 73 -8.87 8.21 4.97
C LEU A 73 -9.73 9.28 5.65
N LEU A 74 -9.75 9.24 6.96
CA LEU A 74 -10.44 10.21 7.81
C LEU A 74 -9.42 11.12 8.46
N LYS A 75 -9.68 12.40 8.44
CA LYS A 75 -8.83 13.40 9.10
C LYS A 75 -9.60 14.22 10.10
#